data_a46cabfb88fc4f68f968b01c65721db1
#
_entry.id   a46cabfb88fc4f68f968b01c65721db1
#
_cell.length_a   1.000
_cell.length_b   1.000
_cell.length_c   1.000
_cell.angle_alpha   90.00
_cell.angle_beta   90.00
_cell.angle_gamma   90.00
#
_symmetry.space_group_name_H-M   'P 1'
#
loop_
_entity.id
_entity.type
_entity.pdbx_description
1 polymer ?
#
loop_
_entity_poly.entity_id
_entity_poly.type
_entity_poly.pdbx_seq_one_letter_code
_entity_poly.pdbx_strand_id
1 'polypeptide(L)'
;MNNFPEDHPFNESNFKQNPFNVFDFGGYEHEGATLIPFDDLKDLRLPITQLRELNEAEAANIARAYEIWEMRRRKPNFADLLTIGYARELHRNSFVTIWDWAGMLRTKMTNIGVQPYLIQSQLRQLLDNTKYQLELVMQGSGLDLDSSREERLLYILGEFAYKLVWIHPFQNGNGRWSRLYADQLADVIKVSRFSWGKSIENIPARRNEMLRALRIADSTGDISAYLSWAKK
;
A
#
# COMPACT_ATOMS: atom_id res chain seq x y z
N MET A 1 -16.06 17.91 11.82
CA MET A 1 -14.77 17.37 12.29
C MET A 1 -15.01 15.94 12.70
N ASN A 2 -14.55 14.98 11.93
CA ASN A 2 -14.71 13.57 12.30
C ASN A 2 -13.61 13.23 13.29
N ASN A 3 -13.97 13.19 14.58
CA ASN A 3 -13.08 12.71 15.62
C ASN A 3 -13.03 11.17 15.51
N PHE A 4 -12.02 10.65 14.83
CA PHE A 4 -11.71 9.24 14.94
C PHE A 4 -11.32 8.91 16.40
N PRO A 5 -11.58 7.68 16.87
CA PRO A 5 -11.03 7.21 18.13
C PRO A 5 -9.51 7.42 18.19
N GLU A 6 -8.94 7.57 19.38
CA GLU A 6 -7.50 7.83 19.54
C GLU A 6 -6.61 6.74 18.94
N ASP A 7 -7.08 5.51 18.93
CA ASP A 7 -6.41 4.33 18.37
C ASP A 7 -6.65 4.14 16.87
N HIS A 8 -7.48 5.02 16.26
CA HIS A 8 -7.80 4.90 14.84
C HIS A 8 -6.60 5.31 13.96
N PRO A 9 -6.21 4.50 12.95
CA PRO A 9 -5.01 4.73 12.15
C PRO A 9 -4.98 6.07 11.40
N PHE A 10 -6.14 6.66 11.12
CA PHE A 10 -6.28 7.95 10.43
C PHE A 10 -6.74 9.09 11.35
N ASN A 11 -6.50 9.00 12.66
CA ASN A 11 -6.77 10.10 13.58
C ASN A 11 -5.91 11.33 13.25
N GLU A 12 -6.52 12.51 13.22
CA GLU A 12 -5.80 13.76 12.86
C GLU A 12 -4.63 14.08 13.78
N SER A 13 -4.70 13.70 15.07
CA SER A 13 -3.59 13.88 16.01
C SER A 13 -2.36 13.09 15.60
N ASN A 14 -2.56 11.89 14.99
CA ASN A 14 -1.47 11.05 14.50
C ASN A 14 -0.75 11.68 13.31
N PHE A 15 -1.44 12.51 12.51
CA PHE A 15 -0.84 13.20 11.37
C PHE A 15 -0.06 14.46 11.76
N LYS A 16 -0.40 15.11 12.88
CA LYS A 16 0.22 16.37 13.32
C LYS A 16 1.56 16.19 14.03
N GLN A 17 1.81 15.00 14.58
CA GLN A 17 2.97 14.77 15.46
C GLN A 17 4.27 14.40 14.75
N ASN A 18 4.22 14.02 13.46
CA ASN A 18 5.43 13.67 12.72
C ASN A 18 5.39 14.22 11.29
N PRO A 19 6.08 15.34 11.02
CA PRO A 19 6.17 15.93 9.68
C PRO A 19 6.89 15.01 8.68
N PHE A 20 7.59 13.97 9.14
CA PHE A 20 8.36 13.04 8.33
C PHE A 20 7.58 11.77 7.94
N ASN A 21 6.38 11.58 8.49
CA ASN A 21 5.56 10.45 8.13
C ASN A 21 4.80 10.75 6.85
N VAL A 22 5.56 10.86 5.82
CA VAL A 22 5.07 10.98 4.48
C VAL A 22 4.52 9.63 4.09
N PHE A 23 3.21 9.54 3.87
CA PHE A 23 2.68 8.53 2.98
C PHE A 23 3.46 8.64 1.68
N ASP A 24 4.34 7.71 1.46
CA ASP A 24 5.31 7.78 0.40
C ASP A 24 4.67 7.41 -0.93
N PHE A 25 4.04 8.39 -1.53
CA PHE A 25 3.48 8.33 -2.88
C PHE A 25 4.39 9.07 -3.85
N GLY A 26 5.67 8.75 -3.84
CA GLY A 26 6.64 9.38 -4.75
C GLY A 26 6.82 10.86 -4.38
N GLY A 27 7.26 11.10 -3.14
CA GLY A 27 7.45 12.44 -2.62
C GLY A 27 8.60 13.16 -3.27
N TYR A 28 8.28 14.05 -4.17
CA TYR A 28 9.17 15.11 -4.63
C TYR A 28 8.90 16.43 -3.90
N GLU A 29 8.29 16.40 -2.70
CA GLU A 29 7.71 17.58 -2.08
C GLU A 29 8.55 18.29 -1.04
N HIS A 30 9.80 17.97 -0.93
CA HIS A 30 10.69 18.81 -0.13
C HIS A 30 11.73 19.45 -1.03
N GLU A 31 11.39 20.61 -1.56
CA GLU A 31 12.41 21.58 -2.01
C GLU A 31 13.31 21.90 -0.80
N GLY A 32 14.50 21.33 -0.80
CA GLY A 32 15.49 21.55 0.22
C GLY A 32 16.12 20.27 0.76
N ALA A 33 17.26 20.41 1.39
CA ALA A 33 18.03 19.35 2.02
C ALA A 33 17.39 18.90 3.35
N THR A 34 16.18 18.33 3.31
CA THR A 34 15.59 17.71 4.50
C THR A 34 16.39 16.46 4.84
N LEU A 35 16.97 16.45 6.03
CA LEU A 35 17.78 15.33 6.50
C LEU A 35 16.88 14.16 6.91
N ILE A 36 17.38 12.94 6.71
CA ILE A 36 16.77 11.73 7.23
C ILE A 36 16.89 11.77 8.76
N PRO A 37 15.82 11.43 9.51
CA PRO A 37 15.90 11.38 10.97
C PRO A 37 17.03 10.45 11.43
N PHE A 38 17.75 10.86 12.48
CA PHE A 38 18.91 10.13 12.99
C PHE A 38 18.58 8.68 13.37
N ASP A 39 17.41 8.44 13.94
CA ASP A 39 16.95 7.09 14.30
C ASP A 39 16.73 6.17 13.11
N ASP A 40 16.45 6.73 11.93
CA ASP A 40 16.25 5.95 10.70
C ASP A 40 17.59 5.69 10.00
N LEU A 41 18.59 6.59 10.16
CA LEU A 41 19.92 6.45 9.54
C LEU A 41 20.62 5.14 9.94
N LYS A 42 20.44 4.67 11.16
CA LYS A 42 21.08 3.46 11.67
C LYS A 42 20.66 2.17 10.94
N ASP A 43 19.44 2.17 10.40
CA ASP A 43 18.85 1.03 9.69
C ASP A 43 19.02 1.17 8.15
N LEU A 44 19.66 2.26 7.70
CA LEU A 44 19.86 2.56 6.30
C LEU A 44 21.17 1.95 5.78
N ARG A 45 21.08 1.23 4.67
CA ARG A 45 22.24 0.57 4.01
C ARG A 45 23.00 1.46 3.04
N LEU A 46 22.43 2.59 2.68
CA LEU A 46 23.00 3.52 1.71
C LEU A 46 23.66 4.71 2.41
N PRO A 47 24.79 5.24 1.90
CA PRO A 47 25.48 6.39 2.48
C PRO A 47 24.80 7.71 2.08
N ILE A 48 23.49 7.80 2.25
CA ILE A 48 22.66 8.98 1.96
C ILE A 48 22.13 9.58 3.25
N THR A 49 21.94 10.87 3.25
CA THR A 49 21.47 11.62 4.43
C THR A 49 20.25 12.49 4.13
N GLN A 50 19.93 12.66 2.84
CA GLN A 50 18.83 13.51 2.42
C GLN A 50 17.59 12.67 2.05
N LEU A 51 16.43 13.11 2.48
CA LEU A 51 15.15 12.45 2.24
C LEU A 51 14.83 12.34 0.74
N ARG A 52 15.24 13.32 -0.08
CA ARG A 52 15.08 13.27 -1.53
C ARG A 52 15.82 12.09 -2.15
N GLU A 53 17.10 11.90 -1.79
CA GLU A 53 17.92 10.80 -2.29
C GLU A 53 17.36 9.43 -1.88
N LEU A 54 16.85 9.35 -0.64
CA LEU A 54 16.14 8.15 -0.16
C LEU A 54 14.91 7.86 -1.00
N ASN A 55 14.06 8.85 -1.25
CA ASN A 55 12.86 8.70 -2.06
C ASN A 55 13.18 8.27 -3.51
N GLU A 56 14.23 8.82 -4.12
CA GLU A 56 14.70 8.44 -5.44
C GLU A 56 15.19 6.98 -5.46
N ALA A 57 15.99 6.56 -4.47
CA ALA A 57 16.47 5.20 -4.35
C ALA A 57 15.31 4.19 -4.16
N GLU A 58 14.35 4.50 -3.30
CA GLU A 58 13.17 3.66 -3.08
C GLU A 58 12.28 3.60 -4.34
N ALA A 59 12.11 4.70 -5.06
CA ALA A 59 11.36 4.74 -6.31
C ALA A 59 12.04 3.88 -7.40
N ALA A 60 13.37 3.95 -7.53
CA ALA A 60 14.13 3.13 -8.46
C ALA A 60 13.99 1.63 -8.16
N ASN A 61 14.02 1.25 -6.88
CA ASN A 61 13.82 -0.14 -6.48
C ASN A 61 12.40 -0.66 -6.78
N ILE A 62 11.39 0.16 -6.60
CA ILE A 62 10.02 -0.20 -6.99
C ILE A 62 9.91 -0.36 -8.50
N ALA A 63 10.49 0.55 -9.30
CA ALA A 63 10.52 0.40 -10.75
C ALA A 63 11.19 -0.92 -11.16
N ARG A 64 12.33 -1.25 -10.58
CA ARG A 64 13.01 -2.54 -10.79
C ARG A 64 12.14 -3.74 -10.38
N ALA A 65 11.38 -3.64 -9.29
CA ALA A 65 10.46 -4.71 -8.89
C ALA A 65 9.35 -4.94 -9.92
N TYR A 66 8.84 -3.88 -10.55
CA TYR A 66 7.92 -4.00 -11.70
C TYR A 66 8.59 -4.67 -12.89
N GLU A 67 9.80 -4.25 -13.28
CA GLU A 67 10.55 -4.88 -14.39
C GLU A 67 10.74 -6.38 -14.16
N ILE A 68 11.19 -6.79 -12.98
CA ILE A 68 11.34 -8.20 -12.61
C ILE A 68 10.02 -8.95 -12.72
N TRP A 69 8.92 -8.33 -12.29
CA TRP A 69 7.58 -8.92 -12.40
C TRP A 69 7.17 -9.10 -13.87
N GLU A 70 7.40 -8.11 -14.72
CA GLU A 70 7.06 -8.17 -16.14
C GLU A 70 7.89 -9.23 -16.90
N MET A 71 9.17 -9.38 -16.55
CA MET A 71 10.07 -10.38 -17.17
C MET A 71 9.73 -11.82 -16.78
N ARG A 72 8.89 -12.05 -15.77
CA ARG A 72 8.53 -13.42 -15.37
C ARG A 72 7.77 -14.13 -16.49
N ARG A 73 8.36 -15.21 -17.02
CA ARG A 73 7.73 -16.05 -18.05
C ARG A 73 6.44 -16.72 -17.55
N ARG A 74 6.40 -17.09 -16.28
CA ARG A 74 5.25 -17.70 -15.62
C ARG A 74 4.95 -16.94 -14.34
N LYS A 75 3.80 -16.28 -14.31
CA LYS A 75 3.29 -15.64 -13.10
C LYS A 75 2.69 -16.70 -12.17
N PRO A 76 2.84 -16.56 -10.84
CA PRO A 76 2.18 -17.45 -9.88
C PRO A 76 0.66 -17.30 -9.98
N ASN A 77 -0.10 -18.19 -9.37
CA ASN A 77 -1.54 -18.01 -9.21
C ASN A 77 -1.84 -17.04 -8.05
N PHE A 78 -3.09 -16.56 -7.95
CA PHE A 78 -3.43 -15.58 -6.90
C PHE A 78 -3.34 -16.17 -5.48
N ALA A 79 -3.53 -17.49 -5.31
CA ALA A 79 -3.41 -18.11 -4.00
C ALA A 79 -1.96 -18.13 -3.51
N ASP A 80 -0.98 -18.23 -4.43
CA ASP A 80 0.44 -18.13 -4.09
C ASP A 80 0.82 -16.70 -3.68
N LEU A 81 0.20 -15.69 -4.32
CA LEU A 81 0.40 -14.29 -3.94
C LEU A 81 -0.20 -14.00 -2.56
N LEU A 82 -1.41 -14.47 -2.28
CA LEU A 82 -2.16 -14.13 -1.08
C LEU A 82 -1.69 -14.92 0.15
N THR A 83 -0.40 -14.76 0.47
CA THR A 83 0.26 -15.34 1.64
C THR A 83 1.09 -14.30 2.39
N ILE A 84 1.22 -14.45 3.71
CA ILE A 84 2.11 -13.58 4.52
C ILE A 84 3.55 -13.69 4.04
N GLY A 85 3.98 -14.88 3.63
CA GLY A 85 5.30 -15.12 3.07
C GLY A 85 5.56 -14.24 1.86
N TYR A 86 4.65 -14.27 0.89
CA TYR A 86 4.74 -13.47 -0.32
C TYR A 86 4.69 -11.95 -0.02
N ALA A 87 3.79 -11.52 0.83
CA ALA A 87 3.66 -10.12 1.25
C ALA A 87 4.97 -9.56 1.80
N ARG A 88 5.63 -10.32 2.68
CA ARG A 88 6.92 -9.96 3.28
C ARG A 88 8.07 -10.05 2.28
N GLU A 89 8.09 -11.07 1.45
CA GLU A 89 9.12 -11.25 0.41
C GLU A 89 9.06 -10.12 -0.63
N LEU A 90 7.86 -9.74 -1.08
CA LEU A 90 7.67 -8.62 -2.00
C LEU A 90 8.23 -7.32 -1.42
N HIS A 91 7.92 -7.02 -0.15
CA HIS A 91 8.48 -5.84 0.52
C HIS A 91 10.01 -5.95 0.66
N ARG A 92 10.51 -7.11 1.07
CA ARG A 92 11.95 -7.34 1.19
C ARG A 92 12.66 -7.11 -0.14
N ASN A 93 12.19 -7.71 -1.23
CA ASN A 93 12.81 -7.59 -2.55
C ASN A 93 12.76 -6.16 -3.09
N SER A 94 11.76 -5.37 -2.68
CA SER A 94 11.66 -3.96 -3.05
C SER A 94 12.58 -3.04 -2.25
N PHE A 95 13.00 -3.41 -1.02
CA PHE A 95 13.64 -2.47 -0.11
C PHE A 95 14.92 -2.98 0.57
N VAL A 96 15.33 -4.24 0.35
CA VAL A 96 16.47 -4.85 1.05
C VAL A 96 17.82 -4.17 0.75
N THR A 97 17.96 -3.49 -0.36
CA THR A 97 19.18 -2.73 -0.69
C THR A 97 19.25 -1.39 0.02
N ILE A 98 18.16 -0.96 0.65
CA ILE A 98 18.02 0.34 1.32
C ILE A 98 17.88 0.17 2.82
N TRP A 99 17.07 -0.79 3.29
CA TRP A 99 16.71 -0.95 4.68
C TRP A 99 17.05 -2.32 5.25
N ASP A 100 17.65 -2.36 6.44
CA ASP A 100 17.97 -3.61 7.13
C ASP A 100 16.73 -4.41 7.53
N TRP A 101 15.65 -3.72 7.90
CA TRP A 101 14.38 -4.33 8.31
C TRP A 101 13.45 -4.67 7.13
N ALA A 102 13.88 -4.54 5.88
CA ALA A 102 13.03 -4.83 4.72
C ALA A 102 12.38 -6.23 4.82
N GLY A 103 11.05 -6.28 4.68
CA GLY A 103 10.25 -7.50 4.84
C GLY A 103 9.96 -7.91 6.29
N MET A 104 10.44 -7.16 7.28
CA MET A 104 10.09 -7.38 8.68
C MET A 104 8.83 -6.56 9.05
N LEU A 105 7.87 -7.21 9.69
CA LEU A 105 6.70 -6.48 10.21
C LEU A 105 7.16 -5.52 11.30
N ARG A 106 6.62 -4.30 11.30
CA ARG A 106 6.98 -3.30 12.32
C ARG A 106 6.54 -3.73 13.71
N THR A 107 7.33 -3.35 14.68
CA THR A 107 7.07 -3.57 16.11
C THR A 107 6.74 -2.28 16.86
N LYS A 108 6.90 -1.12 16.18
CA LYS A 108 6.61 0.20 16.74
C LYS A 108 5.35 0.78 16.10
N MET A 109 4.71 1.68 16.82
CA MET A 109 3.63 2.49 16.28
C MET A 109 4.16 3.41 15.17
N THR A 110 3.33 3.59 14.17
CA THR A 110 3.49 4.58 13.10
C THR A 110 2.31 5.53 13.16
N ASN A 111 2.37 6.66 12.47
CA ASN A 111 1.27 7.67 12.49
C ASN A 111 -0.02 7.13 11.91
N ILE A 112 0.06 6.07 11.16
CA ILE A 112 -1.06 5.34 10.57
C ILE A 112 -0.81 3.85 10.71
N GLY A 113 -1.86 3.09 10.63
CA GLY A 113 -1.79 1.63 10.72
C GLY A 113 -2.32 1.10 12.05
N VAL A 114 -2.57 -0.18 12.06
CA VAL A 114 -3.07 -0.88 13.25
C VAL A 114 -1.97 -1.01 14.31
N GLN A 115 -2.35 -1.33 15.52
CA GLN A 115 -1.41 -1.68 16.58
C GLN A 115 -0.46 -2.80 16.13
N PRO A 116 0.85 -2.73 16.44
CA PRO A 116 1.84 -3.68 15.94
C PRO A 116 1.49 -5.15 16.20
N TYR A 117 0.92 -5.45 17.36
CA TYR A 117 0.52 -6.81 17.74
C TYR A 117 -0.68 -7.34 16.93
N LEU A 118 -1.44 -6.46 16.26
CA LEU A 118 -2.56 -6.83 15.38
C LEU A 118 -2.14 -7.07 13.92
N ILE A 119 -0.95 -6.61 13.51
CA ILE A 119 -0.55 -6.63 12.10
C ILE A 119 -0.64 -8.03 11.51
N GLN A 120 -0.07 -9.01 12.18
CA GLN A 120 -0.01 -10.37 11.64
C GLN A 120 -1.40 -10.99 11.48
N SER A 121 -2.29 -10.80 12.46
CA SER A 121 -3.66 -11.32 12.39
C SER A 121 -4.49 -10.60 11.34
N GLN A 122 -4.42 -9.27 11.28
CA GLN A 122 -5.15 -8.45 10.31
C GLN A 122 -4.68 -8.73 8.88
N LEU A 123 -3.36 -8.84 8.69
CA LEU A 123 -2.81 -9.17 7.37
C LEU A 123 -3.24 -10.57 6.92
N ARG A 124 -3.19 -11.56 7.81
CA ARG A 124 -3.69 -12.92 7.50
C ARG A 124 -5.16 -12.90 7.11
N GLN A 125 -5.99 -12.25 7.93
CA GLN A 125 -7.43 -12.14 7.68
C GLN A 125 -7.71 -11.48 6.32
N LEU A 126 -7.00 -10.40 5.99
CA LEU A 126 -7.13 -9.74 4.69
C LEU A 126 -6.81 -10.71 3.54
N LEU A 127 -5.67 -11.40 3.62
CA LEU A 127 -5.22 -12.30 2.57
C LEU A 127 -6.19 -13.48 2.38
N ASP A 128 -6.64 -14.09 3.47
CA ASP A 128 -7.58 -15.22 3.45
C ASP A 128 -8.95 -14.77 2.91
N ASN A 129 -9.48 -13.61 3.34
CA ASN A 129 -10.74 -13.08 2.84
C ASN A 129 -10.66 -12.71 1.35
N THR A 130 -9.58 -12.08 0.92
CA THR A 130 -9.38 -11.72 -0.50
C THR A 130 -9.33 -13.00 -1.35
N LYS A 131 -8.59 -14.01 -0.91
CA LYS A 131 -8.51 -15.30 -1.58
C LYS A 131 -9.89 -15.93 -1.72
N TYR A 132 -10.64 -16.02 -0.64
CA TYR A 132 -11.99 -16.57 -0.62
C TYR A 132 -12.94 -15.83 -1.58
N GLN A 133 -12.95 -14.51 -1.55
CA GLN A 133 -13.78 -13.72 -2.47
C GLN A 133 -13.43 -13.95 -3.93
N LEU A 134 -12.13 -14.02 -4.26
CA LEU A 134 -11.67 -14.31 -5.62
C LEU A 134 -12.10 -15.73 -6.06
N GLU A 135 -12.00 -16.72 -5.19
CA GLU A 135 -12.44 -18.08 -5.47
C GLU A 135 -13.94 -18.12 -5.79
N LEU A 136 -14.78 -17.43 -5.01
CA LEU A 136 -16.22 -17.34 -5.28
C LEU A 136 -16.51 -16.73 -6.66
N VAL A 137 -15.87 -15.60 -6.99
CA VAL A 137 -16.08 -14.95 -8.30
C VAL A 137 -15.58 -15.84 -9.45
N MET A 138 -14.45 -16.54 -9.28
CA MET A 138 -13.92 -17.45 -10.30
C MET A 138 -14.83 -18.67 -10.54
N GLN A 139 -15.58 -19.09 -9.53
CA GLN A 139 -16.58 -20.16 -9.62
C GLN A 139 -17.94 -19.69 -10.14
N GLY A 140 -18.08 -18.40 -10.48
CA GLY A 140 -19.35 -17.81 -10.92
C GLY A 140 -20.35 -17.56 -9.80
N SER A 141 -19.90 -17.62 -8.53
CA SER A 141 -20.71 -17.37 -7.34
C SER A 141 -20.44 -15.96 -6.80
N GLY A 142 -21.37 -15.38 -6.02
CA GLY A 142 -21.18 -14.09 -5.37
C GLY A 142 -21.24 -12.88 -6.33
N LEU A 143 -21.84 -13.06 -7.51
CA LEU A 143 -22.19 -11.96 -8.40
C LEU A 143 -23.60 -11.50 -8.05
N ASP A 144 -23.75 -10.21 -7.73
CA ASP A 144 -25.05 -9.58 -7.72
C ASP A 144 -25.59 -9.53 -9.15
N LEU A 145 -26.92 -9.58 -9.33
CA LEU A 145 -27.58 -9.64 -10.64
C LEU A 145 -27.18 -8.46 -11.56
N ASP A 146 -26.75 -7.34 -10.96
CA ASP A 146 -26.45 -6.08 -11.67
C ASP A 146 -24.95 -5.80 -11.83
N SER A 147 -24.04 -6.60 -11.26
CA SER A 147 -22.59 -6.36 -11.31
C SER A 147 -21.90 -7.31 -12.28
N SER A 148 -21.08 -6.76 -13.18
CA SER A 148 -20.22 -7.59 -14.01
C SER A 148 -19.14 -8.28 -13.16
N ARG A 149 -18.64 -9.42 -13.66
CA ARG A 149 -17.52 -10.14 -13.04
C ARG A 149 -16.29 -9.23 -12.88
N GLU A 150 -16.00 -8.40 -13.87
CA GLU A 150 -14.88 -7.48 -13.86
C GLU A 150 -15.04 -6.40 -12.79
N GLU A 151 -16.21 -5.81 -12.66
CA GLU A 151 -16.50 -4.82 -11.61
C GLU A 151 -16.30 -5.42 -10.22
N ARG A 152 -16.74 -6.64 -10.00
CA ARG A 152 -16.56 -7.34 -8.73
C ARG A 152 -15.09 -7.60 -8.42
N LEU A 153 -14.31 -8.06 -9.42
CA LEU A 153 -12.87 -8.26 -9.28
C LEU A 153 -12.13 -6.95 -8.99
N LEU A 154 -12.50 -5.85 -9.65
CA LEU A 154 -11.92 -4.52 -9.39
C LEU A 154 -12.29 -4.00 -8.00
N TYR A 155 -13.50 -4.28 -7.53
CA TYR A 155 -13.89 -3.94 -6.16
C TYR A 155 -13.04 -4.68 -5.13
N ILE A 156 -12.91 -6.02 -5.26
CA ILE A 156 -12.08 -6.85 -4.39
C ILE A 156 -10.62 -6.36 -4.39
N LEU A 157 -10.08 -6.06 -5.57
CA LEU A 157 -8.72 -5.51 -5.73
C LEU A 157 -8.55 -4.18 -5.01
N GLY A 158 -9.53 -3.28 -5.13
CA GLY A 158 -9.51 -1.98 -4.46
C GLY A 158 -9.63 -2.10 -2.94
N GLU A 159 -10.49 -2.98 -2.44
CA GLU A 159 -10.61 -3.29 -1.01
C GLU A 159 -9.28 -3.86 -0.47
N PHE A 160 -8.68 -4.78 -1.19
CA PHE A 160 -7.36 -5.34 -0.86
C PHE A 160 -6.31 -4.24 -0.73
N ALA A 161 -6.18 -3.38 -1.74
CA ALA A 161 -5.22 -2.29 -1.74
C ALA A 161 -5.46 -1.29 -0.60
N TYR A 162 -6.73 -0.91 -0.37
CA TYR A 162 -7.12 -0.04 0.73
C TYR A 162 -6.73 -0.63 2.09
N LYS A 163 -7.07 -1.90 2.33
CA LYS A 163 -6.79 -2.58 3.60
C LYS A 163 -5.30 -2.77 3.85
N LEU A 164 -4.48 -2.98 2.81
CA LEU A 164 -3.02 -3.01 2.96
C LEU A 164 -2.46 -1.67 3.48
N VAL A 165 -2.98 -0.54 2.97
CA VAL A 165 -2.61 0.79 3.45
C VAL A 165 -3.09 0.99 4.89
N TRP A 166 -4.31 0.54 5.21
CA TRP A 166 -4.90 0.64 6.54
C TRP A 166 -4.12 -0.18 7.60
N ILE A 167 -3.72 -1.42 7.27
CA ILE A 167 -2.93 -2.27 8.19
C ILE A 167 -1.54 -1.66 8.40
N HIS A 168 -0.92 -1.11 7.36
CA HIS A 168 0.40 -0.48 7.40
C HIS A 168 1.48 -1.38 8.03
N PRO A 169 1.78 -2.56 7.43
CA PRO A 169 2.49 -3.61 8.14
C PRO A 169 3.99 -3.36 8.33
N PHE A 170 4.62 -2.47 7.58
CA PHE A 170 6.06 -2.22 7.61
C PHE A 170 6.40 -0.85 8.18
N GLN A 171 7.68 -0.63 8.52
CA GLN A 171 8.13 0.64 9.08
C GLN A 171 8.08 1.78 8.06
N ASN A 172 8.36 1.50 6.79
CA ASN A 172 8.26 2.44 5.66
C ASN A 172 7.91 1.69 4.36
N GLY A 173 7.68 2.43 3.26
CA GLY A 173 7.43 1.86 1.93
C GLY A 173 6.04 1.27 1.70
N ASN A 174 5.14 1.30 2.71
CA ASN A 174 3.83 0.64 2.65
C ASN A 174 2.97 1.09 1.46
N GLY A 175 2.96 2.38 1.13
CA GLY A 175 2.16 2.89 0.03
C GLY A 175 2.64 2.42 -1.34
N ARG A 176 3.95 2.40 -1.59
CA ARG A 176 4.52 1.88 -2.85
C ARG A 176 4.35 0.36 -2.94
N TRP A 177 4.64 -0.32 -1.84
CA TRP A 177 4.48 -1.77 -1.76
C TRP A 177 3.03 -2.22 -1.96
N SER A 178 2.05 -1.55 -1.35
CA SER A 178 0.62 -1.91 -1.50
C SER A 178 0.14 -1.78 -2.94
N ARG A 179 0.57 -0.74 -3.66
CA ARG A 179 0.25 -0.57 -5.08
C ARG A 179 0.91 -1.64 -5.95
N LEU A 180 2.21 -1.88 -5.76
CA LEU A 180 2.92 -2.95 -6.47
C LEU A 180 2.24 -4.31 -6.24
N TYR A 181 1.84 -4.60 -5.01
CA TYR A 181 1.18 -5.85 -4.66
C TYR A 181 -0.20 -5.97 -5.32
N ALA A 182 -0.99 -4.91 -5.27
CA ALA A 182 -2.29 -4.87 -5.94
C ALA A 182 -2.15 -4.99 -7.46
N ASP A 183 -1.16 -4.34 -8.08
CA ASP A 183 -0.91 -4.45 -9.52
C ASP A 183 -0.50 -5.87 -9.94
N GLN A 184 0.30 -6.55 -9.11
CA GLN A 184 0.63 -7.95 -9.36
C GLN A 184 -0.59 -8.87 -9.22
N LEU A 185 -1.46 -8.61 -8.25
CA LEU A 185 -2.71 -9.33 -8.10
C LEU A 185 -3.65 -9.07 -9.29
N ALA A 186 -3.77 -7.82 -9.76
CA ALA A 186 -4.55 -7.45 -10.94
C ALA A 186 -4.16 -8.28 -12.18
N ASP A 187 -2.84 -8.37 -12.44
CA ASP A 187 -2.32 -9.16 -13.56
C ASP A 187 -2.71 -10.63 -13.49
N VAL A 188 -2.66 -11.20 -12.28
CA VAL A 188 -2.94 -12.63 -12.07
C VAL A 188 -4.42 -12.93 -12.19
N ILE A 189 -5.29 -12.04 -11.70
CA ILE A 189 -6.75 -12.20 -11.83
C ILE A 189 -7.31 -11.67 -13.16
N LYS A 190 -6.42 -11.14 -14.04
CA LYS A 190 -6.75 -10.69 -15.40
C LYS A 190 -7.72 -9.50 -15.44
N VAL A 191 -7.50 -8.51 -14.59
CA VAL A 191 -8.15 -7.20 -14.64
C VAL A 191 -7.14 -6.09 -14.88
N SER A 192 -7.62 -4.92 -15.29
CA SER A 192 -6.77 -3.75 -15.47
C SER A 192 -6.18 -3.28 -14.15
N ARG A 193 -4.89 -2.91 -14.16
CA ARG A 193 -4.26 -2.23 -13.03
C ARG A 193 -4.90 -0.86 -12.81
N PHE A 194 -4.93 -0.41 -11.59
CA PHE A 194 -5.30 0.96 -11.28
C PHE A 194 -4.24 1.96 -11.75
N SER A 195 -4.67 3.17 -12.09
CA SER A 195 -3.77 4.28 -12.43
C SER A 195 -3.18 4.99 -11.22
N TRP A 196 -3.74 4.76 -10.03
CA TRP A 196 -3.26 5.32 -8.76
C TRP A 196 -3.20 6.85 -8.74
N GLY A 197 -4.19 7.49 -9.32
CA GLY A 197 -4.29 8.93 -9.38
C GLY A 197 -3.30 9.60 -10.33
N LYS A 198 -2.69 8.87 -11.28
CA LYS A 198 -1.67 9.42 -12.19
C LYS A 198 -2.18 10.53 -13.09
N SER A 199 -3.50 10.59 -13.35
CA SER A 199 -4.12 11.69 -14.10
C SER A 199 -4.10 13.03 -13.33
N ILE A 200 -3.83 13.01 -12.03
CA ILE A 200 -3.66 14.21 -11.22
C ILE A 200 -2.18 14.60 -11.28
N GLU A 201 -1.83 15.57 -12.11
CA GLU A 201 -0.44 15.98 -12.35
C GLU A 201 0.23 16.53 -11.09
N ASN A 202 -0.50 17.34 -10.33
CA ASN A 202 0.00 17.91 -9.07
C ASN A 202 0.12 16.83 -8.00
N ILE A 203 1.34 16.47 -7.63
CA ILE A 203 1.64 15.40 -6.67
C ILE A 203 1.03 15.66 -5.29
N PRO A 204 1.14 16.88 -4.69
CA PRO A 204 0.44 17.23 -3.46
C PRO A 204 -1.07 17.02 -3.53
N ALA A 205 -1.69 17.48 -4.63
CA ALA A 205 -3.14 17.31 -4.83
C ALA A 205 -3.52 15.83 -4.92
N ARG A 206 -2.74 15.03 -5.67
CA ARG A 206 -2.91 13.56 -5.76
C ARG A 206 -2.90 12.91 -4.40
N ARG A 207 -1.93 13.25 -3.57
CA ARG A 207 -1.80 12.75 -2.20
C ARG A 207 -2.97 13.17 -1.32
N ASN A 208 -3.32 14.45 -1.33
CA ASN A 208 -4.43 14.96 -0.52
C ASN A 208 -5.76 14.31 -0.90
N GLU A 209 -6.01 14.08 -2.19
CA GLU A 209 -7.21 13.41 -2.66
C GLU A 209 -7.25 11.96 -2.20
N MET A 210 -6.13 11.25 -2.27
CA MET A 210 -6.02 9.90 -1.73
C MET A 210 -6.29 9.85 -0.22
N LEU A 211 -5.65 10.71 0.56
CA LEU A 211 -5.86 10.75 2.01
C LEU A 211 -7.31 11.05 2.38
N ARG A 212 -7.96 11.95 1.61
CA ARG A 212 -9.39 12.23 1.77
C ARG A 212 -10.23 10.99 1.47
N ALA A 213 -9.93 10.29 0.39
CA ALA A 213 -10.64 9.07 0.01
C ALA A 213 -10.48 7.95 1.05
N LEU A 214 -9.27 7.77 1.59
CA LEU A 214 -9.00 6.84 2.69
C LEU A 214 -9.82 7.18 3.95
N ARG A 215 -9.89 8.46 4.34
CA ARG A 215 -10.69 8.90 5.50
C ARG A 215 -12.18 8.64 5.31
N ILE A 216 -12.70 8.86 4.10
CA ILE A 216 -14.10 8.54 3.79
C ILE A 216 -14.33 7.04 3.95
N ALA A 217 -13.50 6.21 3.31
CA ALA A 217 -13.63 4.76 3.37
C ALA A 217 -13.57 4.25 4.82
N ASP A 218 -12.74 4.84 5.62
CA ASP A 218 -12.51 4.48 7.01
C ASP A 218 -13.70 4.86 7.92
N SER A 219 -14.29 6.04 7.71
CA SER A 219 -15.43 6.53 8.50
C SER A 219 -16.78 5.91 8.09
N THR A 220 -16.91 5.48 6.84
CA THR A 220 -18.19 4.99 6.30
C THR A 220 -18.22 3.49 6.03
N GLY A 221 -17.05 2.85 5.93
CA GLY A 221 -16.92 1.49 5.40
C GLY A 221 -17.06 1.38 3.87
N ASP A 222 -17.35 2.50 3.18
CA ASP A 222 -17.52 2.54 1.72
C ASP A 222 -16.23 3.01 1.04
N ILE A 223 -15.65 2.13 0.22
CA ILE A 223 -14.40 2.39 -0.52
C ILE A 223 -14.61 3.08 -1.87
N SER A 224 -15.82 3.49 -2.23
CA SER A 224 -16.14 4.06 -3.55
C SER A 224 -15.28 5.29 -3.87
N ALA A 225 -15.04 6.16 -2.89
CA ALA A 225 -14.16 7.32 -3.05
C ALA A 225 -12.71 6.91 -3.32
N TYR A 226 -12.22 5.87 -2.63
CA TYR A 226 -10.88 5.33 -2.85
C TYR A 226 -10.74 4.69 -4.23
N LEU A 227 -11.72 3.90 -4.65
CA LEU A 227 -11.77 3.31 -6.00
C LEU A 227 -11.80 4.38 -7.09
N SER A 228 -12.59 5.45 -6.90
CA SER A 228 -12.63 6.57 -7.82
C SER A 228 -11.28 7.25 -7.96
N TRP A 229 -10.56 7.48 -6.85
CA TRP A 229 -9.20 8.00 -6.88
C TRP A 229 -8.22 7.02 -7.55
N ALA A 230 -8.27 5.74 -7.21
CA ALA A 230 -7.36 4.73 -7.75
C ALA A 230 -7.47 4.57 -9.28
N LYS A 231 -8.66 4.81 -9.83
CA LYS A 231 -8.93 4.76 -11.29
C LYS A 231 -8.48 6.01 -12.06
N LYS A 232 -8.20 7.14 -11.38
CA LYS A 232 -7.66 8.37 -11.98
C LYS A 232 -6.20 8.21 -12.35
#